data_72dfd016560b351e53d31e0ff0ba5791
#
_entry.id   72dfd016560b351e53d31e0ff0ba5791
#
_cell.length_a   1.000
_cell.length_b   1.000
_cell.length_c   1.000
_cell.angle_alpha   90.00
_cell.angle_beta   90.00
_cell.angle_gamma   90.00
#
_symmetry.space_group_name_H-M   'P 1'
#
loop_
_entity.id
_entity.type
_entity.pdbx_description
1 polymer ?
#
loop_
_entity_poly.entity_id
_entity_poly.type
_entity_poly.pdbx_seq_one_letter_code
_entity_poly.pdbx_strand_id
1 'polypeptide(L)'
;GPVSQVAKVCNLRGKREYYIGIQARVKKDFDPGLFKVTLGSSCPGFFSWTVPESDTIARVGLAVRRYPYHYFEKLVKGCKPHMIEKQAGLIPIYDPDLQICKENVFLVGDAAHQVKASTGGGIIPGLKAAEIAADCIINKKDYAAECKEKLGKDLWLHLKIRKVLDNFSDKDYSLLIALLKKRGCQDAMERYSRDSPKMLLFKILSSEPRLFYFMKNIF
;
A
#
# COMPACT_ATOMS: atom_id res chain seq x y z
N GLY A 1 -7.02 14.10 -3.68
CA GLY A 1 -6.25 13.04 -4.34
C GLY A 1 -4.74 13.26 -4.20
N PRO A 2 -3.91 12.34 -4.70
CA PRO A 2 -2.47 12.32 -4.44
C PRO A 2 -1.74 13.59 -4.94
N VAL A 3 -2.15 14.15 -6.07
CA VAL A 3 -1.64 15.44 -6.59
C VAL A 3 -2.58 16.56 -6.16
N SER A 4 -2.56 16.89 -4.88
CA SER A 4 -3.46 17.89 -4.30
C SER A 4 -3.12 19.31 -4.78
N GLN A 5 -4.04 19.94 -5.50
CA GLN A 5 -3.93 21.37 -5.87
C GLN A 5 -3.98 22.25 -4.63
N VAL A 6 -4.79 21.90 -3.63
CA VAL A 6 -4.86 22.62 -2.35
C VAL A 6 -3.49 22.63 -1.67
N ALA A 7 -2.81 21.47 -1.59
CA ALA A 7 -1.47 21.41 -1.02
C ALA A 7 -0.46 22.32 -1.76
N LYS A 8 -0.57 22.39 -3.08
CA LYS A 8 0.28 23.22 -3.94
C LYS A 8 -0.01 24.72 -3.73
N VAL A 9 -1.27 25.13 -3.80
CA VAL A 9 -1.69 26.53 -3.67
C VAL A 9 -1.38 27.05 -2.27
N CYS A 10 -1.62 26.26 -1.22
CA CYS A 10 -1.32 26.61 0.16
C CYS A 10 0.16 26.47 0.54
N ASN A 11 1.00 26.07 -0.41
CA ASN A 11 2.44 25.87 -0.20
C ASN A 11 2.73 24.98 1.02
N LEU A 12 2.03 23.83 1.12
CA LEU A 12 2.25 22.84 2.17
C LEU A 12 3.54 22.07 1.87
N ARG A 13 4.48 22.14 2.80
CA ARG A 13 5.86 21.63 2.65
C ARG A 13 5.92 20.11 2.69
N GLY A 14 6.97 19.54 2.13
CA GLY A 14 7.33 18.12 2.18
C GLY A 14 7.48 17.48 0.82
N LYS A 15 8.25 16.39 0.79
CA LYS A 15 8.53 15.63 -0.42
C LYS A 15 7.39 14.67 -0.68
N ARG A 16 6.78 14.77 -1.85
CA ARG A 16 5.65 13.91 -2.25
C ARG A 16 6.14 12.84 -3.19
N GLU A 17 6.29 11.61 -2.69
CA GLU A 17 6.69 10.44 -3.48
C GLU A 17 5.50 9.54 -3.79
N TYR A 18 5.58 8.82 -4.92
CA TYR A 18 4.47 8.01 -5.43
C TYR A 18 4.97 6.71 -6.05
N TYR A 19 4.12 5.69 -6.00
CA TYR A 19 4.12 4.63 -6.99
C TYR A 19 3.20 5.02 -8.15
N ILE A 20 3.52 4.55 -9.34
CA ILE A 20 2.68 4.71 -10.52
C ILE A 20 1.98 3.38 -10.75
N GLY A 21 0.66 3.38 -10.51
CA GLY A 21 -0.21 2.23 -10.75
C GLY A 21 -0.73 2.23 -12.17
N ILE A 22 -0.71 1.07 -12.83
CA ILE A 22 -1.38 0.84 -14.11
C ILE A 22 -2.12 -0.47 -14.02
N GLN A 23 -3.37 -0.49 -14.48
CA GLN A 23 -4.15 -1.72 -14.60
C GLN A 23 -5.02 -1.70 -15.87
N ALA A 24 -5.42 -2.89 -16.29
CA ALA A 24 -6.43 -3.07 -17.32
C ALA A 24 -7.54 -4.00 -16.82
N ARG A 25 -8.76 -3.80 -17.31
CA ARG A 25 -9.79 -4.84 -17.31
C ARG A 25 -9.55 -5.75 -18.50
N VAL A 26 -9.46 -7.04 -18.23
CA VAL A 26 -9.11 -8.06 -19.23
C VAL A 26 -10.22 -9.09 -19.27
N LYS A 27 -10.66 -9.46 -20.49
CA LYS A 27 -11.61 -10.55 -20.73
C LYS A 27 -10.83 -11.83 -21.02
N LYS A 28 -10.94 -12.81 -20.13
CA LYS A 28 -10.32 -14.15 -20.23
C LYS A 28 -10.94 -15.01 -19.13
N ASP A 29 -10.75 -16.33 -19.16
CA ASP A 29 -11.17 -17.22 -18.08
C ASP A 29 -10.30 -17.00 -16.83
N PHE A 30 -10.97 -16.77 -15.71
CA PHE A 30 -10.39 -16.57 -14.39
C PHE A 30 -11.10 -17.42 -13.35
N ASP A 31 -10.38 -17.83 -12.32
CA ASP A 31 -10.98 -18.39 -11.12
C ASP A 31 -11.46 -17.23 -10.23
N PRO A 32 -12.79 -17.03 -10.05
CA PRO A 32 -13.32 -15.92 -9.26
C PRO A 32 -12.96 -15.99 -7.77
N GLY A 33 -12.57 -17.17 -7.27
CA GLY A 33 -12.11 -17.38 -5.90
C GLY A 33 -10.62 -17.06 -5.68
N LEU A 34 -9.86 -16.77 -6.76
CA LEU A 34 -8.41 -16.63 -6.68
C LEU A 34 -7.94 -15.19 -6.92
N PHE A 35 -7.57 -14.51 -5.85
CA PHE A 35 -6.82 -13.26 -5.90
C PHE A 35 -5.32 -13.52 -5.99
N LYS A 36 -4.68 -13.15 -7.11
CA LYS A 36 -3.25 -13.39 -7.34
C LYS A 36 -2.43 -12.13 -7.16
N VAL A 37 -1.38 -12.22 -6.33
CA VAL A 37 -0.36 -11.18 -6.18
C VAL A 37 1.00 -11.74 -6.57
N THR A 38 1.80 -10.96 -7.31
CA THR A 38 3.18 -11.32 -7.65
C THR A 38 4.13 -10.25 -7.13
N LEU A 39 5.19 -10.70 -6.47
CA LEU A 39 6.24 -9.89 -5.87
C LEU A 39 7.58 -10.16 -6.59
N GLY A 40 8.55 -9.28 -6.40
CA GLY A 40 9.93 -9.49 -6.88
C GLY A 40 10.27 -8.72 -8.15
N SER A 41 11.26 -9.21 -8.89
CA SER A 41 11.89 -8.52 -10.03
C SER A 41 10.94 -8.19 -11.18
N SER A 42 9.82 -8.91 -11.30
CA SER A 42 8.77 -8.62 -12.29
C SER A 42 7.98 -7.34 -11.98
N CYS A 43 8.02 -6.85 -10.73
CA CYS A 43 7.33 -5.66 -10.27
C CYS A 43 8.12 -4.98 -9.14
N PRO A 44 9.28 -4.36 -9.44
CA PRO A 44 10.21 -3.86 -8.43
C PRO A 44 9.61 -2.70 -7.63
N GLY A 45 9.83 -2.76 -6.31
CA GLY A 45 9.41 -1.72 -5.37
C GLY A 45 7.95 -1.80 -4.95
N PHE A 46 7.13 -2.70 -5.54
CA PHE A 46 5.76 -2.92 -5.08
C PHE A 46 5.27 -4.35 -5.39
N PHE A 47 4.14 -4.51 -6.10
CA PHE A 47 3.59 -5.80 -6.54
C PHE A 47 2.68 -5.64 -7.76
N SER A 48 2.42 -6.76 -8.44
CA SER A 48 1.36 -6.87 -9.43
C SER A 48 0.19 -7.67 -8.88
N TRP A 49 -0.99 -7.47 -9.48
CA TRP A 49 -2.22 -8.14 -9.07
C TRP A 49 -3.05 -8.63 -10.26
N THR A 50 -3.77 -9.72 -10.02
CA THR A 50 -4.91 -10.15 -10.83
C THR A 50 -6.09 -10.33 -9.89
N VAL A 51 -7.13 -9.53 -10.08
CA VAL A 51 -8.33 -9.50 -9.25
C VAL A 51 -9.52 -9.83 -10.12
N PRO A 52 -10.10 -11.03 -10.02
CA PRO A 52 -11.31 -11.37 -10.75
C PRO A 52 -12.49 -10.46 -10.36
N GLU A 53 -13.21 -9.96 -11.36
CA GLU A 53 -14.54 -9.35 -11.19
C GLU A 53 -15.62 -10.42 -11.43
N SER A 54 -15.31 -11.40 -12.26
CA SER A 54 -16.14 -12.58 -12.57
C SER A 54 -15.23 -13.72 -13.05
N ASP A 55 -15.83 -14.83 -13.49
CA ASP A 55 -15.14 -15.93 -14.17
C ASP A 55 -14.51 -15.55 -15.50
N THR A 56 -14.96 -14.46 -16.13
CA THR A 56 -14.53 -14.02 -17.48
C THR A 56 -13.89 -12.64 -17.51
N ILE A 57 -13.85 -11.90 -16.41
CA ILE A 57 -13.27 -10.55 -16.33
C ILE A 57 -12.41 -10.42 -15.07
N ALA A 58 -11.21 -9.88 -15.24
CA ALA A 58 -10.36 -9.50 -14.12
C ALA A 58 -9.67 -8.15 -14.32
N ARG A 59 -9.33 -7.52 -13.20
CA ARG A 59 -8.39 -6.40 -13.16
C ARG A 59 -6.97 -6.93 -13.03
N VAL A 60 -6.16 -6.68 -14.05
CA VAL A 60 -4.74 -7.08 -14.09
C VAL A 60 -3.91 -5.80 -14.06
N GLY A 61 -3.05 -5.65 -13.07
CA GLY A 61 -2.29 -4.42 -12.90
C GLY A 61 -1.04 -4.59 -12.05
N LEU A 62 -0.29 -3.52 -11.94
CA LEU A 62 0.88 -3.38 -11.09
C LEU A 62 1.09 -1.94 -10.65
N ALA A 63 1.93 -1.76 -9.63
CA ALA A 63 2.46 -0.45 -9.31
C ALA A 63 3.99 -0.54 -9.17
N VAL A 64 4.71 0.48 -9.62
CA VAL A 64 6.17 0.60 -9.54
C VAL A 64 6.57 2.06 -9.37
N ARG A 65 7.81 2.32 -8.96
CA ARG A 65 8.33 3.70 -8.86
C ARG A 65 8.75 4.29 -10.20
N ARG A 66 9.23 3.45 -11.14
CA ARG A 66 9.77 3.88 -12.44
C ARG A 66 9.42 2.88 -13.53
N TYR A 67 9.33 3.37 -14.77
CA TYR A 67 9.07 2.58 -15.96
C TYR A 67 7.80 1.71 -15.91
N PRO A 68 6.65 2.25 -15.49
CA PRO A 68 5.44 1.46 -15.27
C PRO A 68 4.98 0.73 -16.54
N TYR A 69 5.06 1.37 -17.70
CA TYR A 69 4.67 0.76 -18.98
C TYR A 69 5.53 -0.46 -19.34
N HIS A 70 6.83 -0.41 -19.08
CA HIS A 70 7.72 -1.53 -19.36
C HIS A 70 7.31 -2.81 -18.61
N TYR A 71 7.01 -2.69 -17.32
CA TYR A 71 6.57 -3.83 -16.51
C TYR A 71 5.15 -4.23 -16.82
N PHE A 72 4.26 -3.27 -17.06
CA PHE A 72 2.88 -3.52 -17.42
C PHE A 72 2.75 -4.26 -18.75
N GLU A 73 3.48 -3.87 -19.78
CA GLU A 73 3.50 -4.54 -21.08
C GLU A 73 3.94 -6.01 -20.97
N LYS A 74 4.92 -6.32 -20.11
CA LYS A 74 5.32 -7.69 -19.82
C LYS A 74 4.22 -8.47 -19.11
N LEU A 75 3.59 -7.85 -18.11
CA LEU A 75 2.52 -8.46 -17.32
C LEU A 75 1.32 -8.86 -18.19
N VAL A 76 0.91 -7.99 -19.10
CA VAL A 76 -0.28 -8.19 -19.95
C VAL A 76 0.02 -8.79 -21.32
N LYS A 77 1.25 -9.22 -21.60
CA LYS A 77 1.66 -9.72 -22.92
C LYS A 77 0.69 -10.76 -23.50
N GLY A 78 0.24 -11.73 -22.67
CA GLY A 78 -0.72 -12.77 -23.06
C GLY A 78 -2.20 -12.33 -23.02
N CYS A 79 -2.48 -11.09 -22.62
CA CYS A 79 -3.85 -10.59 -22.42
C CYS A 79 -4.20 -9.42 -23.35
N LYS A 80 -3.24 -8.86 -24.10
CA LYS A 80 -3.41 -7.66 -24.93
C LYS A 80 -4.66 -7.68 -25.84
N PRO A 81 -4.96 -8.77 -26.56
CA PRO A 81 -6.13 -8.82 -27.45
C PRO A 81 -7.47 -8.71 -26.73
N HIS A 82 -7.47 -8.90 -25.40
CA HIS A 82 -8.66 -9.00 -24.58
C HIS A 82 -8.79 -7.85 -23.56
N MET A 83 -7.99 -6.79 -23.70
CA MET A 83 -8.10 -5.61 -22.82
C MET A 83 -9.31 -4.76 -23.20
N ILE A 84 -10.18 -4.54 -22.22
CA ILE A 84 -11.41 -3.76 -22.36
C ILE A 84 -11.15 -2.29 -22.02
N GLU A 85 -10.41 -2.04 -20.94
CA GLU A 85 -10.21 -0.72 -20.36
C GLU A 85 -8.82 -0.64 -19.73
N LYS A 86 -8.18 0.53 -19.79
CA LYS A 86 -6.94 0.83 -19.09
C LYS A 86 -7.16 1.96 -18.08
N GLN A 87 -6.56 1.82 -16.92
CA GLN A 87 -6.57 2.82 -15.84
C GLN A 87 -5.16 3.04 -15.33
N ALA A 88 -4.82 4.28 -14.99
CA ALA A 88 -3.55 4.61 -14.35
C ALA A 88 -3.79 5.64 -13.25
N GLY A 89 -2.95 5.60 -12.23
CA GLY A 89 -3.04 6.53 -11.11
C GLY A 89 -1.78 6.53 -10.26
N LEU A 90 -1.69 7.53 -9.39
CA LEU A 90 -0.60 7.65 -8.42
C LEU A 90 -1.05 7.09 -7.07
N ILE A 91 -0.19 6.31 -6.44
CA ILE A 91 -0.37 5.81 -5.07
C ILE A 91 0.65 6.55 -4.20
N PRO A 92 0.21 7.41 -3.27
CA PRO A 92 1.14 8.17 -2.44
C PRO A 92 1.90 7.25 -1.48
N ILE A 93 3.15 7.64 -1.21
CA ILE A 93 3.98 6.98 -0.21
C ILE A 93 3.93 7.84 1.05
N TYR A 94 3.57 7.24 2.18
CA TYR A 94 3.52 7.92 3.47
C TYR A 94 4.86 8.58 3.80
N ASP A 95 4.81 9.85 4.21
CA ASP A 95 5.93 10.61 4.72
C ASP A 95 5.52 11.25 6.05
N PRO A 96 6.18 10.88 7.18
CA PRO A 96 5.85 11.41 8.50
C PRO A 96 6.15 12.92 8.65
N ASP A 97 7.01 13.47 7.79
CA ASP A 97 7.45 14.87 7.85
C ASP A 97 6.64 15.76 6.88
N LEU A 98 5.66 15.18 6.19
CA LEU A 98 4.81 15.93 5.28
C LEU A 98 3.90 16.89 6.04
N GLN A 99 3.92 18.16 5.67
CA GLN A 99 2.98 19.13 6.22
C GLN A 99 1.57 18.86 5.68
N ILE A 100 0.65 18.46 6.56
CA ILE A 100 -0.71 18.05 6.23
C ILE A 100 -1.77 19.10 6.58
N CYS A 101 -1.38 20.15 7.28
CA CYS A 101 -2.27 21.27 7.60
C CYS A 101 -1.51 22.61 7.68
N LYS A 102 -2.23 23.68 7.45
CA LYS A 102 -1.75 25.07 7.63
C LYS A 102 -2.97 25.97 7.80
N GLU A 103 -2.99 26.75 8.90
CA GLU A 103 -4.15 27.61 9.21
C GLU A 103 -5.46 26.80 9.20
N ASN A 104 -6.43 27.20 8.40
CA ASN A 104 -7.74 26.53 8.25
C ASN A 104 -7.76 25.45 7.14
N VAL A 105 -6.62 25.06 6.62
CA VAL A 105 -6.50 24.04 5.56
C VAL A 105 -6.02 22.73 6.15
N PHE A 106 -6.81 21.68 5.95
CA PHE A 106 -6.53 20.31 6.40
C PHE A 106 -6.52 19.36 5.19
N LEU A 107 -5.45 18.62 5.00
CA LEU A 107 -5.37 17.56 4.01
C LEU A 107 -5.71 16.22 4.64
N VAL A 108 -6.49 15.40 3.93
CA VAL A 108 -6.96 14.08 4.38
C VAL A 108 -6.71 13.03 3.30
N GLY A 109 -6.43 11.81 3.69
CA GLY A 109 -6.27 10.66 2.79
C GLY A 109 -5.08 10.80 1.84
N ASP A 110 -5.29 10.51 0.56
CA ASP A 110 -4.22 10.55 -0.46
C ASP A 110 -3.56 11.94 -0.59
N ALA A 111 -4.31 13.01 -0.36
CA ALA A 111 -3.77 14.37 -0.39
C ALA A 111 -2.74 14.61 0.73
N ALA A 112 -2.91 13.93 1.86
CA ALA A 112 -2.01 13.92 3.01
C ALA A 112 -1.04 12.74 3.02
N HIS A 113 -0.99 11.93 1.94
CA HIS A 113 -0.20 10.70 1.86
C HIS A 113 -0.49 9.67 2.97
N GLN A 114 -1.71 9.66 3.52
CA GLN A 114 -2.15 8.75 4.58
C GLN A 114 -2.50 7.38 4.00
N VAL A 115 -1.51 6.70 3.44
CA VAL A 115 -1.63 5.43 2.73
C VAL A 115 -0.65 4.42 3.31
N LYS A 116 -1.08 3.17 3.48
CA LYS A 116 -0.24 2.06 3.92
C LYS A 116 0.78 1.72 2.84
N ALA A 117 2.04 2.12 2.99
CA ALA A 117 3.10 1.95 1.97
C ALA A 117 3.35 0.49 1.59
N SER A 118 3.08 -0.49 2.47
CA SER A 118 3.25 -1.91 2.17
C SER A 118 2.19 -2.48 1.21
N THR A 119 0.98 -1.88 1.17
CA THR A 119 -0.17 -2.43 0.42
C THR A 119 -0.84 -1.45 -0.53
N GLY A 120 -0.53 -0.15 -0.46
CA GLY A 120 -1.23 0.90 -1.21
C GLY A 120 -2.64 1.21 -0.70
N GLY A 121 -3.03 0.65 0.45
CA GLY A 121 -4.36 0.82 1.03
C GLY A 121 -4.55 2.17 1.71
N GLY A 122 -5.35 3.07 1.13
CA GLY A 122 -5.60 4.43 1.64
C GLY A 122 -7.00 4.65 2.23
N ILE A 123 -7.97 3.76 1.95
CA ILE A 123 -9.39 3.98 2.36
C ILE A 123 -9.52 4.08 3.88
N ILE A 124 -9.08 3.07 4.62
CA ILE A 124 -9.21 3.05 6.09
C ILE A 124 -8.41 4.17 6.77
N PRO A 125 -7.11 4.39 6.45
CA PRO A 125 -6.41 5.54 6.98
C PRO A 125 -7.06 6.88 6.64
N GLY A 126 -7.59 7.04 5.42
CA GLY A 126 -8.29 8.25 4.99
C GLY A 126 -9.58 8.51 5.77
N LEU A 127 -10.39 7.47 6.02
CA LEU A 127 -11.60 7.59 6.86
C LEU A 127 -11.26 7.97 8.30
N LYS A 128 -10.28 7.31 8.92
CA LYS A 128 -9.80 7.67 10.26
C LYS A 128 -9.27 9.11 10.33
N ALA A 129 -8.53 9.54 9.31
CA ALA A 129 -8.03 10.91 9.24
C ALA A 129 -9.17 11.93 9.08
N ALA A 130 -10.24 11.59 8.37
CA ALA A 130 -11.42 12.44 8.25
C ALA A 130 -12.14 12.60 9.61
N GLU A 131 -12.28 11.53 10.38
CA GLU A 131 -12.81 11.56 11.75
C GLU A 131 -11.96 12.44 12.67
N ILE A 132 -10.62 12.28 12.59
CA ILE A 132 -9.67 13.11 13.36
C ILE A 132 -9.81 14.59 12.95
N ALA A 133 -9.90 14.89 11.65
CA ALA A 133 -10.05 16.26 11.17
C ALA A 133 -11.34 16.90 11.70
N ALA A 134 -12.46 16.18 11.66
CA ALA A 134 -13.74 16.65 12.19
C ALA A 134 -13.66 16.95 13.70
N ASP A 135 -13.09 16.02 14.49
CA ASP A 135 -12.87 16.20 15.93
C ASP A 135 -11.97 17.42 16.22
N CYS A 136 -10.89 17.59 15.45
CA CYS A 136 -9.97 18.72 15.62
C CYS A 136 -10.63 20.07 15.30
N ILE A 137 -11.47 20.13 14.28
CA ILE A 137 -12.20 21.34 13.92
C ILE A 137 -13.20 21.73 15.01
N ILE A 138 -13.97 20.77 15.51
CA ILE A 138 -15.00 20.99 16.55
C ILE A 138 -14.35 21.38 17.87
N ASN A 139 -13.31 20.68 18.28
CA ASN A 139 -12.67 20.80 19.60
C ASN A 139 -11.39 21.66 19.58
N LYS A 140 -11.08 22.33 18.46
CA LYS A 140 -9.91 23.21 18.28
C LYS A 140 -8.58 22.55 18.67
N LYS A 141 -8.40 21.26 18.28
CA LYS A 141 -7.18 20.49 18.53
C LYS A 141 -6.18 20.64 17.38
N ASP A 142 -4.91 20.31 17.65
CA ASP A 142 -3.87 20.24 16.62
C ASP A 142 -4.05 18.97 15.77
N TYR A 143 -4.49 19.15 14.53
CA TYR A 143 -4.73 18.06 13.59
C TYR A 143 -3.46 17.25 13.24
N ALA A 144 -2.31 17.91 13.07
CA ALA A 144 -1.06 17.23 12.74
C ALA A 144 -0.61 16.34 13.90
N ALA A 145 -0.70 16.84 15.13
CA ALA A 145 -0.37 16.08 16.34
C ALA A 145 -1.29 14.87 16.52
N GLU A 146 -2.61 15.08 16.39
CA GLU A 146 -3.61 14.01 16.51
C GLU A 146 -3.44 12.91 15.43
N CYS A 147 -3.17 13.31 14.18
CA CYS A 147 -2.87 12.33 13.12
C CYS A 147 -1.57 11.55 13.40
N LYS A 148 -0.53 12.24 13.89
CA LYS A 148 0.74 11.58 14.24
C LYS A 148 0.56 10.55 15.36
N GLU A 149 -0.25 10.89 16.36
CA GLU A 149 -0.53 10.00 17.48
C GLU A 149 -1.39 8.80 17.06
N LYS A 150 -2.51 9.04 16.37
CA LYS A 150 -3.54 8.03 16.10
C LYS A 150 -3.28 7.18 14.85
N LEU A 151 -2.59 7.73 13.84
CA LEU A 151 -2.31 7.04 12.56
C LEU A 151 -0.82 6.87 12.29
N GLY A 152 0.01 7.82 12.74
CA GLY A 152 1.40 7.94 12.33
C GLY A 152 2.22 6.69 12.63
N LYS A 153 2.03 6.07 13.79
CA LYS A 153 2.77 4.86 14.21
C LYS A 153 2.52 3.65 13.29
N ASP A 154 1.29 3.47 12.87
CA ASP A 154 0.91 2.34 12.01
C ASP A 154 1.34 2.58 10.56
N LEU A 155 1.14 3.80 10.05
CA LEU A 155 1.61 4.17 8.71
C LEU A 155 3.15 4.12 8.61
N TRP A 156 3.85 4.56 9.65
CA TRP A 156 5.31 4.45 9.73
C TRP A 156 5.78 2.99 9.72
N LEU A 157 5.09 2.10 10.45
CA LEU A 157 5.41 0.66 10.41
C LEU A 157 5.23 0.09 9.00
N HIS A 158 4.14 0.42 8.30
CA HIS A 158 3.95 0.04 6.91
C HIS A 158 5.06 0.58 5.99
N LEU A 159 5.54 1.80 6.23
CA LEU A 159 6.66 2.37 5.49
C LEU A 159 7.96 1.59 5.76
N LYS A 160 8.23 1.22 7.00
CA LYS A 160 9.41 0.41 7.36
C LYS A 160 9.36 -0.99 6.73
N ILE A 161 8.21 -1.67 6.81
CA ILE A 161 8.01 -2.96 6.13
C ILE A 161 8.26 -2.82 4.63
N ARG A 162 7.76 -1.76 3.99
CA ARG A 162 7.98 -1.52 2.55
C ARG A 162 9.47 -1.34 2.25
N LYS A 163 10.20 -0.55 3.03
CA LYS A 163 11.64 -0.36 2.85
C LYS A 163 12.44 -1.67 2.93
N VAL A 164 12.04 -2.58 3.79
CA VAL A 164 12.64 -3.92 3.87
C VAL A 164 12.33 -4.73 2.62
N LEU A 165 11.06 -4.78 2.22
CA LEU A 165 10.64 -5.52 1.03
C LEU A 165 11.28 -4.97 -0.27
N ASP A 166 11.57 -3.67 -0.34
CA ASP A 166 12.23 -3.05 -1.51
C ASP A 166 13.67 -3.56 -1.73
N ASN A 167 14.30 -4.09 -0.68
CA ASN A 167 15.65 -4.67 -0.75
C ASN A 167 15.66 -6.19 -0.98
N PHE A 168 14.49 -6.82 -1.11
CA PHE A 168 14.38 -8.27 -1.28
C PHE A 168 14.75 -8.71 -2.70
N SER A 169 15.55 -9.75 -2.78
CA SER A 169 15.69 -10.55 -4.00
C SER A 169 14.49 -11.48 -4.21
N ASP A 170 14.36 -12.07 -5.39
CA ASP A 170 13.32 -13.07 -5.66
C ASP A 170 13.43 -14.31 -4.75
N LYS A 171 14.66 -14.63 -4.29
CA LYS A 171 14.90 -15.70 -3.31
C LYS A 171 14.35 -15.33 -1.93
N ASP A 172 14.53 -14.08 -1.50
CA ASP A 172 14.01 -13.59 -0.23
C ASP A 172 12.48 -13.59 -0.23
N TYR A 173 11.85 -13.15 -1.31
CA TYR A 173 10.40 -13.25 -1.47
C TYR A 173 9.90 -14.68 -1.44
N SER A 174 10.60 -15.60 -2.11
CA SER A 174 10.25 -17.04 -2.11
C SER A 174 10.34 -17.64 -0.70
N LEU A 175 11.41 -17.31 0.04
CA LEU A 175 11.57 -17.73 1.43
C LEU A 175 10.50 -17.13 2.33
N LEU A 176 10.22 -15.82 2.22
CA LEU A 176 9.16 -15.13 2.98
C LEU A 176 7.81 -15.83 2.78
N ILE A 177 7.43 -16.10 1.53
CA ILE A 177 6.16 -16.76 1.21
C ILE A 177 6.14 -18.19 1.77
N ALA A 178 7.24 -18.94 1.67
CA ALA A 178 7.34 -20.29 2.23
C ALA A 178 7.15 -20.30 3.76
N LEU A 179 7.69 -19.31 4.46
CA LEU A 179 7.52 -19.16 5.91
C LEU A 179 6.08 -18.73 6.28
N LEU A 180 5.50 -17.80 5.53
CA LEU A 180 4.12 -17.32 5.77
C LEU A 180 3.05 -18.39 5.48
N LYS A 181 3.34 -19.38 4.64
CA LYS A 181 2.46 -20.54 4.40
C LYS A 181 2.34 -21.50 5.58
N LYS A 182 3.14 -21.34 6.62
CA LYS A 182 3.02 -22.19 7.81
C LYS A 182 1.76 -21.88 8.58
N ARG A 183 1.14 -22.93 9.13
CA ARG A 183 -0.18 -22.86 9.78
C ARG A 183 -0.27 -21.72 10.83
N GLY A 184 0.71 -21.58 11.71
CA GLY A 184 0.70 -20.51 12.72
C GLY A 184 0.70 -19.09 12.15
N CYS A 185 1.38 -18.86 11.01
CA CYS A 185 1.34 -17.59 10.30
C CYS A 185 -0.02 -17.37 9.60
N GLN A 186 -0.58 -18.42 8.99
CA GLN A 186 -1.90 -18.36 8.36
C GLN A 186 -2.98 -18.05 9.39
N ASP A 187 -3.01 -18.77 10.51
CA ASP A 187 -3.92 -18.51 11.63
C ASP A 187 -3.81 -17.07 12.14
N ALA A 188 -2.59 -16.54 12.21
CA ALA A 188 -2.38 -15.14 12.61
C ALA A 188 -2.96 -14.16 11.57
N MET A 189 -2.73 -14.41 10.27
CA MET A 189 -3.24 -13.56 9.19
C MET A 189 -4.76 -13.60 9.04
N GLU A 190 -5.40 -14.69 9.40
CA GLU A 190 -6.86 -14.82 9.41
C GLU A 190 -7.50 -14.11 10.60
N ARG A 191 -6.88 -14.20 11.79
CA ARG A 191 -7.43 -13.67 13.05
C ARG A 191 -7.17 -12.18 13.27
N TYR A 192 -6.06 -11.66 12.77
CA TYR A 192 -5.63 -10.29 13.05
C TYR A 192 -5.73 -9.40 11.81
N SER A 193 -6.37 -8.25 11.99
CA SER A 193 -6.55 -7.28 10.90
C SER A 193 -5.24 -6.67 10.45
N ARG A 194 -5.11 -6.47 9.15
CA ARG A 194 -4.05 -5.67 8.52
C ARG A 194 -4.10 -4.18 8.90
N ASP A 195 -5.19 -3.74 9.53
CA ASP A 195 -5.34 -2.39 10.07
C ASP A 195 -4.79 -2.25 11.49
N SER A 196 -4.32 -3.37 12.08
CA SER A 196 -3.58 -3.43 13.35
C SER A 196 -2.21 -4.07 13.11
N PRO A 197 -1.32 -3.42 12.34
CA PRO A 197 -0.10 -4.05 11.81
C PRO A 197 0.88 -4.49 12.89
N LYS A 198 0.93 -3.82 14.03
CA LYS A 198 1.80 -4.20 15.15
C LYS A 198 1.42 -5.55 15.74
N MET A 199 0.12 -5.76 16.00
CA MET A 199 -0.37 -7.01 16.58
C MET A 199 -0.19 -8.16 15.59
N LEU A 200 -0.54 -7.94 14.31
CA LEU A 200 -0.35 -8.93 13.25
C LEU A 200 1.13 -9.31 13.12
N LEU A 201 2.02 -8.32 13.02
CA LEU A 201 3.46 -8.56 12.92
C LEU A 201 4.01 -9.33 14.11
N PHE A 202 3.64 -8.93 15.32
CA PHE A 202 4.04 -9.63 16.55
C PHE A 202 3.60 -11.10 16.54
N LYS A 203 2.35 -11.38 16.15
CA LYS A 203 1.82 -12.76 16.09
C LYS A 203 2.50 -13.60 15.01
N ILE A 204 2.75 -13.02 13.84
CA ILE A 204 3.49 -13.71 12.76
C ILE A 204 4.92 -14.03 13.21
N LEU A 205 5.65 -13.09 13.79
CA LEU A 205 7.01 -13.29 14.28
C LEU A 205 7.08 -14.30 15.43
N SER A 206 6.10 -14.30 16.33
CA SER A 206 6.00 -15.28 17.42
C SER A 206 5.70 -16.68 16.90
N SER A 207 4.93 -16.81 15.82
CA SER A 207 4.60 -18.09 15.21
C SER A 207 5.74 -18.66 14.35
N GLU A 208 6.58 -17.79 13.77
CA GLU A 208 7.69 -18.17 12.91
C GLU A 208 8.91 -17.25 13.15
N PRO A 209 9.74 -17.55 14.18
CA PRO A 209 10.88 -16.72 14.56
C PRO A 209 11.92 -16.51 13.46
N ARG A 210 12.02 -17.40 12.46
CA ARG A 210 12.94 -17.23 11.33
C ARG A 210 12.63 -15.97 10.50
N LEU A 211 11.43 -15.43 10.60
CA LEU A 211 11.06 -14.16 9.96
C LEU A 211 11.83 -12.98 10.55
N PHE A 212 12.40 -13.10 11.76
CA PHE A 212 13.33 -12.09 12.30
C PHE A 212 14.57 -11.87 11.41
N TYR A 213 14.95 -12.85 10.59
CA TYR A 213 16.02 -12.67 9.62
C TYR A 213 15.79 -11.46 8.70
N PHE A 214 14.55 -11.24 8.28
CA PHE A 214 14.17 -10.12 7.42
C PHE A 214 14.02 -8.80 8.18
N MET A 215 13.92 -8.84 9.52
CA MET A 215 13.69 -7.65 10.34
C MET A 215 14.97 -6.87 10.68
N LYS A 216 16.16 -7.43 10.41
CA LYS A 216 17.46 -6.83 10.76
C LYS A 216 17.65 -5.40 10.24
N ASN A 217 16.88 -4.98 9.24
CA ASN A 217 16.97 -3.67 8.59
C ASN A 217 15.75 -2.77 8.86
N ILE A 218 14.86 -3.14 9.80
CA ILE A 218 13.69 -2.31 10.15
C ILE A 218 14.04 -1.29 11.24
N PHE A 219 14.95 -1.65 12.15
CA PHE A 219 15.34 -0.87 13.32
C PHE A 219 16.75 -0.30 13.18
#